data_f2312865ee3ee3bf5b593477f1d59e9b
#
_entry.id   f2312865ee3ee3bf5b593477f1d59e9b
#
_cell.length_a   1.000
_cell.length_b   1.000
_cell.length_c   1.000
_cell.angle_alpha   90.00
_cell.angle_beta   90.00
_cell.angle_gamma   90.00
#
_symmetry.space_group_name_H-M   'P 1'
#
loop_
_entity.id
_entity.type
_entity.pdbx_description
1 polymer ?
#
loop_
_entity_poly.entity_id
_entity_poly.type
_entity_poly.pdbx_seq_one_letter_code
_entity_poly.pdbx_strand_id
1 'polypeptide(L)'
;MRGYSVLVMPVKRHRTKSAPRRIPVRGDSARRRQDHSQELAQDYVEMIDELIEKTGEARLTDLARGLGVTHVTANRTIKRLQRQGLVTSQPYRSIFLTADGRSLAKESRDRHETVVRFLTALGIPSSVAESDAEGIEHHVSRETLAAFVRHMRKGC
;
A
#
# COMPACT_ATOMS: atom_id res chain seq x y z
N MET A 1 -37.03 -28.44 27.38
CA MET A 1 -36.42 -28.07 26.09
C MET A 1 -37.38 -27.15 25.33
N ARG A 2 -37.13 -25.88 25.30
CA ARG A 2 -37.96 -24.89 24.54
C ARG A 2 -37.12 -24.40 23.37
N GLY A 3 -37.52 -24.80 22.14
CA GLY A 3 -36.91 -24.40 20.89
C GLY A 3 -37.28 -22.97 20.57
N TYR A 4 -36.26 -22.11 20.38
CA TYR A 4 -36.45 -20.78 19.82
C TYR A 4 -36.49 -20.87 18.31
N SER A 5 -37.70 -20.68 17.75
CA SER A 5 -37.90 -20.54 16.31
C SER A 5 -37.50 -19.13 15.88
N VAL A 6 -36.41 -19.00 15.14
CA VAL A 6 -35.99 -17.71 14.59
C VAL A 6 -36.85 -17.42 13.36
N LEU A 7 -37.76 -16.48 13.50
CA LEU A 7 -38.60 -15.99 12.42
C LEU A 7 -37.77 -15.11 11.48
N VAL A 8 -37.32 -15.66 10.37
CA VAL A 8 -36.61 -14.90 9.34
C VAL A 8 -37.64 -14.09 8.54
N MET A 9 -37.67 -12.79 8.79
CA MET A 9 -38.52 -11.88 7.99
C MET A 9 -37.93 -11.66 6.58
N PRO A 10 -38.74 -11.64 5.52
CA PRO A 10 -38.25 -11.38 4.17
C PRO A 10 -37.85 -9.91 4.03
N VAL A 11 -36.57 -9.68 3.71
CA VAL A 11 -36.05 -8.35 3.36
C VAL A 11 -36.65 -7.90 2.05
N LYS A 12 -37.49 -6.86 2.09
CA LYS A 12 -37.99 -6.18 0.87
C LYS A 12 -36.80 -5.62 0.10
N ARG A 13 -36.52 -6.18 -1.08
CA ARG A 13 -35.54 -5.64 -2.02
C ARG A 13 -36.01 -4.28 -2.52
N HIS A 14 -35.49 -3.21 -1.92
CA HIS A 14 -35.60 -1.88 -2.51
C HIS A 14 -34.83 -1.88 -3.84
N ARG A 15 -35.57 -1.64 -4.93
CA ARG A 15 -35.04 -1.40 -6.27
C ARG A 15 -34.21 -0.10 -6.19
N THR A 16 -32.89 -0.24 -5.99
CA THR A 16 -31.97 0.90 -6.02
C THR A 16 -31.97 1.46 -7.43
N LYS A 17 -32.47 2.70 -7.56
CA LYS A 17 -32.27 3.51 -8.78
C LYS A 17 -30.74 3.57 -9.01
N SER A 18 -30.30 3.11 -10.17
CA SER A 18 -28.89 3.17 -10.57
C SER A 18 -28.39 4.61 -10.38
N ALA A 19 -27.38 4.78 -9.55
CA ALA A 19 -26.71 6.06 -9.39
C ALA A 19 -26.17 6.51 -10.77
N PRO A 20 -26.29 7.82 -11.10
CA PRO A 20 -25.77 8.30 -12.36
C PRO A 20 -24.29 7.97 -12.48
N ARG A 21 -23.87 7.36 -13.58
CA ARG A 21 -22.46 7.13 -13.91
C ARG A 21 -21.75 8.47 -13.86
N ARG A 22 -20.87 8.67 -12.86
CA ARG A 22 -20.00 9.84 -12.82
C ARG A 22 -19.12 9.81 -14.06
N ILE A 23 -19.30 10.80 -14.95
CA ILE A 23 -18.39 11.04 -16.06
C ILE A 23 -17.07 11.48 -15.42
N PRO A 24 -15.92 10.80 -15.69
CA PRO A 24 -14.65 11.18 -15.08
C PRO A 24 -14.25 12.57 -15.61
N VAL A 25 -14.14 13.53 -14.70
CA VAL A 25 -13.63 14.87 -15.01
C VAL A 25 -12.15 14.73 -15.41
N ARG A 26 -11.69 15.49 -16.40
CA ARG A 26 -10.32 15.41 -16.96
C ARG A 26 -9.20 15.47 -15.90
N GLY A 27 -9.44 16.09 -14.75
CA GLY A 27 -8.52 16.14 -13.61
C GLY A 27 -8.33 14.81 -12.88
N ASP A 28 -9.37 13.94 -12.84
CA ASP A 28 -9.33 12.65 -12.12
C ASP A 28 -8.34 11.64 -12.71
N SER A 29 -8.11 11.68 -14.01
CA SER A 29 -7.18 10.74 -14.68
C SER A 29 -5.71 11.12 -14.46
N ALA A 30 -5.40 12.42 -14.35
CA ALA A 30 -4.05 12.87 -14.07
C ALA A 30 -3.68 12.57 -12.61
N ARG A 31 -4.59 12.87 -11.68
CA ARG A 31 -4.43 12.59 -10.25
C ARG A 31 -4.25 11.08 -10.01
N ARG A 32 -5.11 10.23 -10.55
CA ARG A 32 -4.98 8.77 -10.43
C ARG A 32 -3.67 8.22 -10.98
N ARG A 33 -3.15 8.79 -12.09
CA ARG A 33 -1.83 8.39 -12.62
C ARG A 33 -0.70 8.82 -11.71
N GLN A 34 -0.82 9.96 -11.05
CA GLN A 34 0.16 10.45 -10.09
C GLN A 34 0.15 9.61 -8.82
N ASP A 35 -1.04 9.32 -8.27
CA ASP A 35 -1.24 8.47 -7.09
C ASP A 35 -0.64 7.08 -7.35
N HIS A 36 -1.02 6.43 -8.44
CA HIS A 36 -0.45 5.12 -8.83
C HIS A 36 1.07 5.16 -9.08
N SER A 37 1.60 6.27 -9.60
CA SER A 37 3.06 6.42 -9.77
C SER A 37 3.78 6.55 -8.44
N GLN A 38 3.14 7.13 -7.44
CA GLN A 38 3.67 7.29 -6.10
C GLN A 38 3.63 5.97 -5.32
N GLU A 39 2.50 5.26 -5.36
CA GLU A 39 2.37 3.90 -4.80
C GLU A 39 3.48 2.99 -5.33
N LEU A 40 3.62 2.92 -6.66
CA LEU A 40 4.65 2.11 -7.29
C LEU A 40 6.08 2.51 -6.87
N ALA A 41 6.32 3.79 -6.57
CA ALA A 41 7.62 4.22 -6.07
C ALA A 41 7.86 3.74 -4.64
N GLN A 42 6.83 3.76 -3.79
CA GLN A 42 6.86 3.26 -2.42
C GLN A 42 7.15 1.76 -2.39
N ASP A 43 6.38 0.95 -3.12
CA ASP A 43 6.59 -0.51 -3.22
C ASP A 43 8.03 -0.87 -3.61
N TYR A 44 8.59 -0.13 -4.58
CA TYR A 44 9.95 -0.40 -5.04
C TYR A 44 11.02 -0.02 -4.01
N VAL A 45 10.89 1.12 -3.35
CA VAL A 45 11.90 1.53 -2.34
C VAL A 45 11.83 0.64 -1.10
N GLU A 46 10.64 0.18 -0.71
CA GLU A 46 10.49 -0.79 0.37
C GLU A 46 11.14 -2.13 0.02
N MET A 47 10.85 -2.69 -1.14
CA MET A 47 11.44 -3.95 -1.58
C MET A 47 12.97 -3.85 -1.70
N ILE A 48 13.50 -2.71 -2.16
CA ILE A 48 14.96 -2.48 -2.21
C ILE A 48 15.53 -2.46 -0.80
N ASP A 49 14.90 -1.77 0.14
CA ASP A 49 15.33 -1.68 1.53
C ASP A 49 15.33 -3.06 2.19
N GLU A 50 14.26 -3.83 2.03
CA GLU A 50 14.17 -5.21 2.51
C GLU A 50 15.26 -6.14 1.94
N LEU A 51 15.52 -6.06 0.63
CA LEU A 51 16.57 -6.87 0.00
C LEU A 51 17.95 -6.51 0.56
N ILE A 52 18.23 -5.22 0.73
CA ILE A 52 19.50 -4.76 1.32
C ILE A 52 19.63 -5.26 2.75
N GLU A 53 18.56 -5.18 3.56
CA GLU A 53 18.57 -5.69 4.94
C GLU A 53 18.76 -7.22 5.00
N LYS A 54 18.12 -7.97 4.11
CA LYS A 54 18.16 -9.45 4.11
C LYS A 54 19.44 -10.04 3.49
N THR A 55 19.94 -9.43 2.42
CA THR A 55 21.00 -10.02 1.57
C THR A 55 22.23 -9.12 1.38
N GLY A 56 22.19 -7.89 1.91
CA GLY A 56 23.25 -6.89 1.74
C GLY A 56 23.19 -6.13 0.41
N GLU A 57 22.37 -6.55 -0.53
CA GLU A 57 22.25 -5.90 -1.84
C GLU A 57 20.85 -6.10 -2.46
N ALA A 58 20.45 -5.19 -3.33
CA ALA A 58 19.26 -5.33 -4.15
C ALA A 58 19.63 -5.47 -5.62
N ARG A 59 19.25 -6.60 -6.24
CA ARG A 59 19.45 -6.85 -7.67
C ARG A 59 18.16 -6.74 -8.44
N LEU A 60 18.24 -6.31 -9.69
CA LEU A 60 17.07 -6.14 -10.55
C LEU A 60 16.25 -7.44 -10.72
N THR A 61 16.94 -8.59 -10.74
CA THR A 61 16.31 -9.93 -10.80
C THR A 61 15.47 -10.24 -9.57
N ASP A 62 15.98 -9.87 -8.39
CA ASP A 62 15.31 -10.15 -7.11
C ASP A 62 14.12 -9.21 -6.90
N LEU A 63 14.28 -7.94 -7.30
CA LEU A 63 13.17 -6.97 -7.37
C LEU A 63 12.05 -7.44 -8.31
N ALA A 64 12.39 -7.86 -9.53
CA ALA A 64 11.39 -8.34 -10.48
C ALA A 64 10.62 -9.54 -9.94
N ARG A 65 11.33 -10.46 -9.27
CA ARG A 65 10.73 -11.65 -8.63
C ARG A 65 9.85 -11.27 -7.44
N GLY A 66 10.37 -10.44 -6.53
CA GLY A 66 9.66 -10.03 -5.31
C GLY A 66 8.37 -9.25 -5.61
N LEU A 67 8.42 -8.37 -6.62
CA LEU A 67 7.27 -7.57 -7.04
C LEU A 67 6.37 -8.24 -8.08
N GLY A 68 6.67 -9.48 -8.51
CA GLY A 68 5.87 -10.21 -9.48
C GLY A 68 5.81 -9.56 -10.87
N VAL A 69 6.82 -8.79 -11.26
CA VAL A 69 6.87 -8.07 -12.54
C VAL A 69 7.95 -8.61 -13.47
N THR A 70 7.87 -8.25 -14.76
CA THR A 70 8.92 -8.62 -15.71
C THR A 70 10.20 -7.82 -15.46
N HIS A 71 11.34 -8.38 -15.83
CA HIS A 71 12.64 -7.72 -15.75
C HIS A 71 12.67 -6.37 -16.51
N VAL A 72 11.97 -6.30 -17.65
CA VAL A 72 11.83 -5.08 -18.45
C VAL A 72 11.05 -4.00 -17.68
N THR A 73 9.97 -4.40 -17.02
CA THR A 73 9.16 -3.49 -16.20
C THR A 73 9.97 -2.97 -15.02
N ALA A 74 10.64 -3.87 -14.28
CA ALA A 74 11.50 -3.50 -13.17
C ALA A 74 12.60 -2.51 -13.60
N ASN A 75 13.31 -2.79 -14.70
CA ASN A 75 14.36 -1.91 -15.22
C ASN A 75 13.82 -0.51 -15.60
N ARG A 76 12.65 -0.46 -16.24
CA ARG A 76 12.01 0.83 -16.60
C ARG A 76 11.66 1.63 -15.33
N THR A 77 11.15 0.98 -14.31
CA THR A 77 10.81 1.63 -13.03
C THR A 77 12.06 2.12 -12.31
N ILE A 78 13.11 1.30 -12.21
CA ILE A 78 14.40 1.71 -11.62
C ILE A 78 14.97 2.94 -12.32
N LYS A 79 14.98 2.99 -13.66
CA LYS A 79 15.40 4.18 -14.41
C LYS A 79 14.57 5.42 -14.11
N ARG A 80 13.27 5.26 -13.83
CA ARG A 80 12.42 6.36 -13.40
C ARG A 80 12.77 6.82 -11.98
N LEU A 81 12.93 5.90 -11.04
CA LEU A 81 13.30 6.20 -9.66
C LEU A 81 14.69 6.85 -9.56
N GLN A 82 15.63 6.48 -10.44
CA GLN A 82 16.93 7.17 -10.56
C GLN A 82 16.74 8.64 -10.97
N ARG A 83 15.87 8.91 -11.97
CA ARG A 83 15.57 10.29 -12.38
C ARG A 83 14.86 11.10 -11.30
N GLN A 84 14.13 10.44 -10.41
CA GLN A 84 13.49 11.03 -9.23
C GLN A 84 14.43 11.20 -8.04
N GLY A 85 15.69 10.73 -8.16
CA GLY A 85 16.67 10.82 -7.08
C GLY A 85 16.46 9.86 -5.92
N LEU A 86 15.61 8.83 -6.08
CA LEU A 86 15.29 7.87 -5.00
C LEU A 86 16.27 6.70 -4.92
N VAL A 87 16.85 6.31 -6.04
CA VAL A 87 17.79 5.18 -6.11
C VAL A 87 19.04 5.54 -6.92
N THR A 88 20.13 4.85 -6.63
CA THR A 88 21.34 4.81 -7.47
C THR A 88 21.51 3.40 -8.02
N SER A 89 21.85 3.29 -9.29
CA SER A 89 22.11 2.01 -9.95
C SER A 89 23.04 2.23 -11.14
N GLN A 90 23.91 1.26 -11.40
CA GLN A 90 24.72 1.16 -12.60
C GLN A 90 24.35 -0.12 -13.35
N PRO A 91 24.62 -0.22 -14.67
CA PRO A 91 24.39 -1.43 -15.42
C PRO A 91 25.09 -2.63 -14.75
N TYR A 92 24.36 -3.72 -14.58
CA TYR A 92 24.85 -4.97 -13.96
C TYR A 92 25.35 -4.86 -12.51
N ARG A 93 25.04 -3.75 -11.83
CA ARG A 93 25.40 -3.52 -10.43
C ARG A 93 24.17 -3.55 -9.53
N SER A 94 24.43 -3.67 -8.22
CA SER A 94 23.42 -3.58 -7.19
C SER A 94 22.75 -2.19 -7.19
N ILE A 95 21.50 -2.17 -6.77
CA ILE A 95 20.67 -0.98 -6.64
C ILE A 95 20.73 -0.55 -5.17
N PHE A 96 20.91 0.74 -4.93
CA PHE A 96 20.94 1.31 -3.57
C PHE A 96 19.96 2.47 -3.46
N LEU A 97 19.39 2.64 -2.26
CA LEU A 97 18.59 3.80 -1.94
C LEU A 97 19.47 5.03 -1.69
N THR A 98 19.01 6.17 -2.17
CA THR A 98 19.53 7.47 -1.74
C THR A 98 19.02 7.83 -0.33
N ALA A 99 19.40 8.98 0.21
CA ALA A 99 18.83 9.49 1.46
C ALA A 99 17.31 9.67 1.35
N ASP A 100 16.84 10.24 0.21
CA ASP A 100 15.41 10.45 -0.07
C ASP A 100 14.69 9.11 -0.26
N GLY A 101 15.30 8.14 -0.94
CA GLY A 101 14.76 6.80 -1.10
C GLY A 101 14.58 6.08 0.24
N ARG A 102 15.56 6.15 1.13
CA ARG A 102 15.46 5.60 2.50
C ARG A 102 14.38 6.29 3.33
N SER A 103 14.25 7.62 3.19
CA SER A 103 13.20 8.36 3.88
C SER A 103 11.81 7.93 3.42
N LEU A 104 11.64 7.75 2.10
CA LEU A 104 10.38 7.28 1.52
C LEU A 104 10.05 5.85 1.95
N ALA A 105 11.03 4.93 1.93
CA ALA A 105 10.84 3.55 2.39
C ALA A 105 10.42 3.49 3.86
N LYS A 106 11.08 4.31 4.71
CA LYS A 106 10.71 4.41 6.12
C LYS A 106 9.30 4.98 6.31
N GLU A 107 8.95 6.05 5.61
CA GLU A 107 7.60 6.65 5.71
C GLU A 107 6.52 5.64 5.32
N SER A 108 6.73 4.87 4.25
CA SER A 108 5.79 3.86 3.80
C SER A 108 5.64 2.74 4.84
N ARG A 109 6.73 2.20 5.35
CA ARG A 109 6.73 1.19 6.40
C ARG A 109 6.01 1.66 7.69
N ASP A 110 6.27 2.90 8.13
CA ASP A 110 5.61 3.50 9.29
C ASP A 110 4.09 3.63 9.07
N ARG A 111 3.64 3.89 7.83
CA ARG A 111 2.22 3.94 7.44
C ARG A 111 1.59 2.54 7.51
N HIS A 112 2.22 1.56 6.87
CA HIS A 112 1.81 0.16 6.89
C HIS A 112 1.63 -0.32 8.33
N GLU A 113 2.65 -0.20 9.16
CA GLU A 113 2.60 -0.61 10.57
C GLU A 113 1.46 0.09 11.34
N THR A 114 1.24 1.38 11.08
CA THR A 114 0.16 2.15 11.72
C THR A 114 -1.21 1.57 11.36
N VAL A 115 -1.43 1.20 10.09
CA VAL A 115 -2.68 0.60 9.62
C VAL A 115 -2.87 -0.79 10.21
N VAL A 116 -1.84 -1.65 10.13
CA VAL A 116 -1.88 -3.01 10.71
C VAL A 116 -2.24 -2.97 12.20
N ARG A 117 -1.55 -2.12 12.97
CA ARG A 117 -1.80 -1.96 14.42
C ARG A 117 -3.22 -1.47 14.70
N PHE A 118 -3.72 -0.55 13.90
CA PHE A 118 -5.09 -0.04 14.05
C PHE A 118 -6.13 -1.13 13.76
N LEU A 119 -5.98 -1.88 12.67
CA LEU A 119 -6.88 -2.97 12.32
C LEU A 119 -6.85 -4.09 13.38
N THR A 120 -5.67 -4.44 13.86
CA THR A 120 -5.50 -5.42 14.95
C THR A 120 -6.14 -4.94 16.25
N ALA A 121 -6.04 -3.65 16.59
CA ALA A 121 -6.71 -3.07 17.76
C ALA A 121 -8.24 -3.10 17.65
N LEU A 122 -8.78 -3.15 16.43
CA LEU A 122 -10.23 -3.38 16.19
C LEU A 122 -10.65 -4.86 16.29
N GLY A 123 -9.71 -5.78 16.55
CA GLY A 123 -9.97 -7.21 16.66
C GLY A 123 -9.85 -7.98 15.35
N ILE A 124 -9.31 -7.37 14.28
CA ILE A 124 -9.05 -8.06 13.01
C ILE A 124 -7.84 -8.98 13.18
N PRO A 125 -7.91 -10.25 12.74
CA PRO A 125 -6.78 -11.17 12.80
C PRO A 125 -5.56 -10.61 12.07
N SER A 126 -4.35 -10.78 12.62
CA SER A 126 -3.11 -10.19 12.08
C SER A 126 -2.88 -10.49 10.60
N SER A 127 -3.12 -11.73 10.15
CA SER A 127 -2.95 -12.09 8.74
C SER A 127 -3.89 -11.35 7.78
N VAL A 128 -5.10 -11.01 8.25
CA VAL A 128 -6.07 -10.22 7.49
C VAL A 128 -5.67 -8.74 7.54
N ALA A 129 -5.26 -8.26 8.72
CA ALA A 129 -4.83 -6.88 8.92
C ALA A 129 -3.61 -6.54 8.05
N GLU A 130 -2.63 -7.44 7.93
CA GLU A 130 -1.48 -7.29 7.03
C GLU A 130 -1.93 -7.17 5.56
N SER A 131 -2.78 -8.10 5.10
CA SER A 131 -3.28 -8.07 3.72
C SER A 131 -4.10 -6.83 3.39
N ASP A 132 -4.96 -6.38 4.32
CA ASP A 132 -5.80 -5.20 4.11
C ASP A 132 -4.99 -3.90 4.20
N ALA A 133 -3.93 -3.88 5.03
CA ALA A 133 -3.06 -2.72 5.17
C ALA A 133 -2.37 -2.35 3.87
N GLU A 134 -1.91 -3.33 3.07
CA GLU A 134 -1.30 -3.13 1.75
C GLU A 134 -2.14 -2.24 0.81
N GLY A 135 -3.47 -2.43 0.84
CA GLY A 135 -4.38 -1.61 0.04
C GLY A 135 -4.77 -0.29 0.69
N ILE A 136 -4.88 -0.25 2.02
CA ILE A 136 -5.37 0.92 2.76
C ILE A 136 -4.31 2.00 2.89
N GLU A 137 -3.07 1.65 3.17
CA GLU A 137 -1.99 2.60 3.50
C GLU A 137 -1.74 3.65 2.43
N HIS A 138 -1.87 3.28 1.16
CA HIS A 138 -1.64 4.20 0.05
C HIS A 138 -2.77 5.23 -0.13
N HIS A 139 -3.97 4.94 0.38
CA HIS A 139 -5.18 5.74 0.14
C HIS A 139 -5.64 6.55 1.35
N VAL A 140 -5.03 6.38 2.52
CA VAL A 140 -5.37 7.18 3.70
C VAL A 140 -4.53 8.45 3.81
N SER A 141 -5.16 9.55 4.23
CA SER A 141 -4.46 10.81 4.47
C SER A 141 -3.62 10.77 5.74
N ARG A 142 -2.69 11.72 5.88
CA ARG A 142 -1.91 11.89 7.12
C ARG A 142 -2.81 12.17 8.32
N GLU A 143 -3.91 12.91 8.12
CA GLU A 143 -4.91 13.21 9.15
C GLU A 143 -5.61 11.94 9.63
N THR A 144 -5.95 11.04 8.71
CA THR A 144 -6.56 9.75 9.01
C THR A 144 -5.60 8.86 9.79
N LEU A 145 -4.34 8.74 9.36
CA LEU A 145 -3.31 8.00 10.12
C LEU A 145 -3.12 8.55 11.53
N ALA A 146 -3.07 9.88 11.66
CA ALA A 146 -2.99 10.53 12.97
C ALA A 146 -4.23 10.23 13.84
N ALA A 147 -5.41 10.10 13.23
CA ALA A 147 -6.62 9.69 13.94
C ALA A 147 -6.55 8.24 14.42
N PHE A 148 -6.01 7.31 13.60
CA PHE A 148 -5.76 5.92 14.00
C PHE A 148 -4.85 5.85 15.22
N VAL A 149 -3.71 6.56 15.18
CA VAL A 149 -2.77 6.61 16.31
C VAL A 149 -3.44 7.18 17.58
N ARG A 150 -4.23 8.25 17.46
CA ARG A 150 -4.96 8.82 18.61
C ARG A 150 -6.00 7.84 19.18
N HIS A 151 -6.67 7.09 18.32
CA HIS A 151 -7.67 6.11 18.75
C HIS A 151 -7.02 4.97 19.55
N MET A 152 -5.93 4.41 19.05
CA MET A 152 -5.18 3.35 19.73
C MET A 152 -4.66 3.79 21.11
N ARG A 153 -4.27 5.06 21.26
CA ARG A 153 -3.82 5.61 22.56
C ARG A 153 -4.93 5.77 23.58
N LYS A 154 -6.19 5.91 23.15
CA LYS A 154 -7.36 6.11 24.04
C LYS A 154 -8.02 4.80 24.47
N GLY A 155 -7.75 3.73 23.75
CA GLY A 155 -8.35 2.41 23.99
C GLY A 155 -7.48 1.48 24.86
N CYS A 156 -6.35 2.00 25.40
CA CYS A 156 -5.52 1.30 26.39
C CYS A 156 -5.83 1.80 27.79
#